data_2db79ebf1c2cb44c1dcdc0dffc9b8edd
#
_entry.id   2db79ebf1c2cb44c1dcdc0dffc9b8edd
#
_cell.length_a   1.000
_cell.length_b   1.000
_cell.length_c   1.000
_cell.angle_alpha   90.00
_cell.angle_beta   90.00
_cell.angle_gamma   90.00
#
_symmetry.space_group_name_H-M   'P 1'
#
loop_
_entity.id
_entity.type
_entity.pdbx_description
1 polymer ?
#
loop_
_entity_poly.entity_id
_entity_poly.type
_entity_poly.pdbx_seq_one_letter_code
_entity_poly.pdbx_strand_id
1 'polypeptide(L)'
;AMEATHLGAWMAGRTETDTDDALTMLKEAPSFKDRLWLETALQVMKKYPQEQYVSLGVPTWLYGHEPATPCATHIAKYFDNSIREDSILTIAKGGIIYSPGSAGTMQEIFQEAVQNHYLSFGYASPMIFMNKRYWTEELPVYLLMEHLVKTGKYKNLLMSLTDSTEEIIKTILDFRNNP
;
A
#
# COMPACT_ATOMS: atom_id res chain seq x y z
N ALA A 1 -0.32 -7.76 1.21
CA ALA A 1 -0.89 -6.41 1.15
C ALA A 1 -1.13 -5.94 -0.28
N MET A 2 -0.14 -5.98 -1.15
CA MET A 2 -0.27 -5.50 -2.54
C MET A 2 -1.43 -6.15 -3.28
N GLU A 3 -1.53 -7.48 -3.29
CA GLU A 3 -2.62 -8.20 -3.97
C GLU A 3 -4.00 -7.86 -3.36
N ALA A 4 -4.08 -7.74 -2.04
CA ALA A 4 -5.33 -7.37 -1.38
C ALA A 4 -5.79 -5.94 -1.76
N THR A 5 -4.85 -5.01 -1.89
CA THR A 5 -5.13 -3.63 -2.32
C THR A 5 -5.70 -3.60 -3.74
N HIS A 6 -5.09 -4.36 -4.67
CA HIS A 6 -5.57 -4.40 -6.04
C HIS A 6 -6.89 -5.15 -6.18
N LEU A 7 -7.09 -6.24 -5.42
CA LEU A 7 -8.39 -6.92 -5.35
C LEU A 7 -9.48 -5.97 -4.81
N GLY A 8 -9.17 -5.24 -3.74
CA GLY A 8 -10.10 -4.25 -3.18
C GLY A 8 -10.50 -3.18 -4.19
N ALA A 9 -9.54 -2.65 -4.95
CA ALA A 9 -9.82 -1.71 -6.05
C ALA A 9 -10.63 -2.36 -7.17
N TRP A 10 -10.33 -3.61 -7.52
CA TRP A 10 -11.04 -4.36 -8.55
C TRP A 10 -12.49 -4.64 -8.18
N MET A 11 -12.75 -4.97 -6.91
CA MET A 11 -14.08 -5.27 -6.39
C MET A 11 -14.84 -4.04 -5.88
N ALA A 12 -14.24 -2.85 -5.92
CA ALA A 12 -14.88 -1.62 -5.46
C ALA A 12 -16.21 -1.35 -6.19
N GLY A 13 -17.23 -0.94 -5.43
CA GLY A 13 -18.58 -0.69 -5.94
C GLY A 13 -19.46 -1.94 -6.10
N ARG A 14 -18.93 -3.13 -5.80
CA ARG A 14 -19.70 -4.38 -5.77
C ARG A 14 -20.28 -4.66 -4.39
N THR A 15 -21.14 -5.65 -4.32
CA THR A 15 -21.73 -6.08 -3.05
C THR A 15 -20.71 -6.85 -2.19
N GLU A 16 -20.97 -6.93 -0.90
CA GLU A 16 -20.18 -7.74 0.03
C GLU A 16 -20.20 -9.22 -0.38
N THR A 17 -21.37 -9.72 -0.81
CA THR A 17 -21.53 -11.10 -1.31
C THR A 17 -20.63 -11.38 -2.52
N ASP A 18 -20.52 -10.46 -3.48
CA ASP A 18 -19.62 -10.62 -4.63
C ASP A 18 -18.17 -10.67 -4.18
N THR A 19 -17.79 -9.84 -3.21
CA THR A 19 -16.43 -9.81 -2.65
C THR A 19 -16.10 -11.10 -1.90
N ASP A 20 -17.04 -11.63 -1.10
CA ASP A 20 -16.89 -12.91 -0.39
C ASP A 20 -16.76 -14.08 -1.36
N ASP A 21 -17.53 -14.07 -2.45
CA ASP A 21 -17.42 -15.09 -3.49
C ASP A 21 -16.05 -15.02 -4.19
N ALA A 22 -15.58 -13.83 -4.54
CA ALA A 22 -14.24 -13.65 -5.10
C ALA A 22 -13.14 -14.15 -4.17
N LEU A 23 -13.23 -13.83 -2.87
CA LEU A 23 -12.30 -14.33 -1.85
C LEU A 23 -12.37 -15.86 -1.71
N THR A 24 -13.55 -16.44 -1.82
CA THR A 24 -13.75 -17.90 -1.77
C THR A 24 -13.07 -18.58 -2.96
N MET A 25 -13.22 -18.03 -4.15
CA MET A 25 -12.50 -18.53 -5.33
C MET A 25 -10.98 -18.46 -5.15
N LEU A 26 -10.45 -17.34 -4.65
CA LEU A 26 -9.00 -17.16 -4.44
C LEU A 26 -8.42 -18.09 -3.37
N LYS A 27 -9.23 -18.55 -2.40
CA LYS A 27 -8.80 -19.53 -1.38
C LYS A 27 -8.47 -20.92 -1.95
N GLU A 28 -8.89 -21.22 -3.18
CA GLU A 28 -8.51 -22.49 -3.84
C GLU A 28 -7.00 -22.54 -4.17
N ALA A 29 -6.35 -21.38 -4.37
CA ALA A 29 -4.92 -21.26 -4.61
C ALA A 29 -4.35 -20.05 -3.85
N PRO A 30 -4.21 -20.14 -2.50
CA PRO A 30 -3.96 -18.97 -1.64
C PRO A 30 -2.52 -18.44 -1.70
N SER A 31 -1.59 -19.21 -2.24
CA SER A 31 -0.18 -18.82 -2.34
C SER A 31 0.24 -18.56 -3.78
N PHE A 32 1.00 -17.48 -4.00
CA PHE A 32 1.58 -17.21 -5.32
C PHE A 32 2.50 -18.33 -5.83
N LYS A 33 2.87 -19.29 -4.98
CA LYS A 33 3.60 -20.52 -5.35
C LYS A 33 2.70 -21.62 -5.87
N ASP A 34 1.38 -21.49 -5.70
CA ASP A 34 0.42 -22.48 -6.19
C ASP A 34 0.32 -22.38 -7.72
N ARG A 35 0.31 -23.53 -8.36
CA ARG A 35 0.28 -23.61 -9.83
C ARG A 35 -0.93 -22.89 -10.44
N LEU A 36 -2.07 -22.88 -9.73
CA LEU A 36 -3.32 -22.30 -10.19
C LEU A 36 -3.54 -20.86 -9.72
N TRP A 37 -2.59 -20.29 -8.96
CA TRP A 37 -2.77 -18.96 -8.36
C TRP A 37 -3.16 -17.88 -9.36
N LEU A 38 -2.44 -17.76 -10.46
CA LEU A 38 -2.73 -16.77 -11.50
C LEU A 38 -4.03 -17.09 -12.24
N GLU A 39 -4.26 -18.36 -12.54
CA GLU A 39 -5.48 -18.78 -13.22
C GLU A 39 -6.73 -18.47 -12.40
N THR A 40 -6.70 -18.76 -11.11
CA THR A 40 -7.80 -18.45 -10.18
C THR A 40 -8.07 -16.95 -10.11
N ALA A 41 -7.04 -16.13 -10.05
CA ALA A 41 -7.18 -14.68 -10.08
C ALA A 41 -7.80 -14.19 -11.42
N LEU A 42 -7.38 -14.73 -12.55
CA LEU A 42 -7.97 -14.40 -13.86
C LEU A 42 -9.43 -14.85 -13.96
N GLN A 43 -9.82 -15.96 -13.33
CA GLN A 43 -11.22 -16.38 -13.25
C GLN A 43 -12.08 -15.40 -12.44
N VAL A 44 -11.55 -14.87 -11.34
CA VAL A 44 -12.22 -13.80 -10.56
C VAL A 44 -12.40 -12.56 -11.43
N MET A 45 -11.36 -12.12 -12.13
CA MET A 45 -11.43 -10.95 -13.01
C MET A 45 -12.44 -11.14 -14.14
N LYS A 46 -12.52 -12.34 -14.71
CA LYS A 46 -13.51 -12.67 -15.76
C LYS A 46 -14.94 -12.69 -15.24
N LYS A 47 -15.15 -13.21 -14.01
CA LYS A 47 -16.47 -13.26 -13.38
C LYS A 47 -16.96 -11.87 -12.96
N TYR A 48 -16.04 -11.03 -12.50
CA TYR A 48 -16.29 -9.69 -11.98
C TYR A 48 -15.50 -8.64 -12.79
N PRO A 49 -15.85 -8.37 -14.05
CA PRO A 49 -15.14 -7.36 -14.84
C PRO A 49 -15.29 -5.98 -14.22
N GLN A 50 -14.22 -5.18 -14.25
CA GLN A 50 -14.15 -3.86 -13.64
C GLN A 50 -13.61 -2.83 -14.63
N GLU A 51 -14.26 -1.67 -14.73
CA GLU A 51 -13.89 -0.59 -15.65
C GLU A 51 -13.87 0.81 -14.99
N GLN A 52 -14.30 0.92 -13.73
CA GLN A 52 -14.52 2.21 -13.07
C GLN A 52 -13.34 2.69 -12.24
N TYR A 53 -12.62 1.77 -11.60
CA TYR A 53 -11.58 2.10 -10.62
C TYR A 53 -10.20 1.72 -11.15
N VAL A 54 -9.29 2.68 -11.11
CA VAL A 54 -7.93 2.50 -11.59
C VAL A 54 -7.03 2.16 -10.41
N SER A 55 -6.20 1.13 -10.57
CA SER A 55 -5.12 0.82 -9.65
C SER A 55 -3.83 0.57 -10.43
N LEU A 56 -2.70 1.03 -9.88
CA LEU A 56 -1.38 0.87 -10.45
C LEU A 56 -0.54 -0.03 -9.55
N GLY A 57 -0.26 -1.25 -10.01
CA GLY A 57 0.72 -2.14 -9.38
C GLY A 57 2.13 -1.77 -9.81
N VAL A 58 3.05 -1.63 -8.85
CA VAL A 58 4.46 -1.32 -9.13
C VAL A 58 5.35 -2.37 -8.45
N PRO A 59 5.32 -3.64 -8.91
CA PRO A 59 6.13 -4.71 -8.36
C PRO A 59 7.61 -4.54 -8.71
N THR A 60 8.50 -5.23 -7.96
CA THR A 60 9.92 -5.22 -8.26
C THR A 60 10.24 -6.02 -9.52
N TRP A 61 11.34 -5.68 -10.21
CA TRP A 61 11.81 -6.42 -11.36
C TRP A 61 12.79 -7.54 -10.99
N LEU A 62 13.69 -7.25 -10.04
CA LEU A 62 14.88 -8.07 -9.80
C LEU A 62 14.70 -9.19 -8.78
N TYR A 63 13.75 -9.10 -7.88
CA TYR A 63 13.63 -10.00 -6.75
C TYR A 63 12.88 -11.30 -7.04
N GLY A 64 12.82 -11.76 -8.26
CA GLY A 64 12.44 -13.11 -8.73
C GLY A 64 11.26 -13.86 -8.08
N HIS A 65 10.69 -13.29 -7.01
CA HIS A 65 9.68 -13.92 -6.17
C HIS A 65 8.44 -13.05 -5.98
N GLU A 66 8.42 -11.85 -6.56
CA GLU A 66 7.26 -11.01 -6.48
C GLU A 66 6.27 -11.38 -7.58
N PRO A 67 5.05 -11.78 -7.21
CA PRO A 67 4.07 -12.21 -8.19
C PRO A 67 3.63 -11.03 -9.07
N ALA A 68 3.08 -11.36 -10.23
CA ALA A 68 2.30 -10.40 -11.00
C ALA A 68 1.12 -9.92 -10.13
N THR A 69 0.67 -8.70 -10.31
CA THR A 69 -0.50 -8.12 -9.64
C THR A 69 -1.75 -8.27 -10.52
N PRO A 70 -2.38 -9.46 -10.56
CA PRO A 70 -3.40 -9.75 -11.58
C PRO A 70 -4.60 -8.80 -11.52
N CYS A 71 -5.02 -8.37 -10.33
CA CYS A 71 -6.15 -7.45 -10.17
C CYS A 71 -5.77 -5.97 -10.33
N ALA A 72 -4.52 -5.64 -10.61
CA ALA A 72 -4.14 -4.27 -10.95
C ALA A 72 -4.61 -3.94 -12.38
N THR A 73 -5.26 -2.77 -12.56
CA THR A 73 -5.68 -2.32 -13.89
C THR A 73 -4.49 -1.89 -14.76
N HIS A 74 -3.42 -1.43 -14.11
CA HIS A 74 -2.16 -1.08 -14.74
C HIS A 74 -1.00 -1.64 -13.94
N ILE A 75 0.08 -2.03 -14.62
CA ILE A 75 1.30 -2.54 -13.99
C ILE A 75 2.50 -1.81 -14.59
N ALA A 76 3.30 -1.19 -13.74
CA ALA A 76 4.58 -0.60 -14.12
C ALA A 76 5.72 -1.35 -13.43
N LYS A 77 6.72 -1.77 -14.19
CA LYS A 77 7.93 -2.40 -13.67
C LYS A 77 9.14 -1.54 -13.97
N TYR A 78 9.97 -1.35 -12.96
CA TYR A 78 11.22 -0.62 -13.07
C TYR A 78 12.39 -1.59 -13.00
N PHE A 79 13.46 -1.30 -13.77
CA PHE A 79 14.68 -2.11 -13.76
C PHE A 79 15.55 -1.84 -12.51
N ASP A 80 15.42 -0.65 -11.93
CA ASP A 80 16.12 -0.23 -10.72
C ASP A 80 15.16 -0.03 -9.57
N ASN A 81 15.43 -0.67 -8.42
CA ASN A 81 14.55 -0.62 -7.26
C ASN A 81 14.51 0.78 -6.62
N SER A 82 15.61 1.51 -6.64
CA SER A 82 15.66 2.86 -6.08
C SER A 82 14.74 3.80 -6.85
N ILE A 83 14.77 3.71 -8.18
CA ILE A 83 13.90 4.50 -9.06
C ILE A 83 12.44 4.09 -8.85
N ARG A 84 12.17 2.79 -8.66
CA ARG A 84 10.82 2.29 -8.37
C ARG A 84 10.25 2.90 -7.10
N GLU A 85 11.00 2.84 -6.00
CA GLU A 85 10.55 3.34 -4.71
C GLU A 85 10.35 4.85 -4.72
N ASP A 86 11.28 5.59 -5.29
CA ASP A 86 11.14 7.04 -5.48
C ASP A 86 9.89 7.39 -6.32
N SER A 87 9.64 6.64 -7.38
CA SER A 87 8.49 6.85 -8.24
C SER A 87 7.16 6.57 -7.52
N ILE A 88 7.08 5.50 -6.71
CA ILE A 88 5.86 5.18 -5.94
C ILE A 88 5.51 6.33 -5.00
N LEU A 89 6.49 6.83 -4.24
CA LEU A 89 6.28 7.92 -3.30
C LEU A 89 5.89 9.22 -4.02
N THR A 90 6.49 9.47 -5.18
CA THR A 90 6.16 10.64 -6.02
C THR A 90 4.72 10.57 -6.55
N ILE A 91 4.20 9.39 -6.82
CA ILE A 91 2.82 9.17 -7.30
C ILE A 91 1.81 9.23 -6.16
N ALA A 92 2.16 8.71 -4.98
CA ALA A 92 1.25 8.53 -3.84
C ALA A 92 0.99 9.81 -3.04
N LYS A 93 0.62 10.89 -3.72
CA LYS A 93 0.45 12.24 -3.15
C LYS A 93 -0.69 12.39 -2.14
N GLY A 94 -1.61 11.46 -2.08
CA GLY A 94 -2.76 11.49 -1.16
C GLY A 94 -2.47 10.92 0.23
N GLY A 95 -1.27 10.39 0.42
CA GLY A 95 -0.84 9.71 1.64
C GLY A 95 -0.44 8.26 1.41
N ILE A 96 0.30 7.68 2.35
CA ILE A 96 0.82 6.33 2.26
C ILE A 96 0.33 5.51 3.45
N ILE A 97 -0.21 4.32 3.16
CA ILE A 97 -0.61 3.35 4.17
C ILE A 97 0.45 2.25 4.23
N TYR A 98 1.15 2.17 5.36
CA TYR A 98 2.13 1.13 5.63
C TYR A 98 1.47 -0.04 6.32
N SER A 99 1.31 -1.16 5.61
CA SER A 99 0.96 -2.45 6.20
C SER A 99 2.23 -3.15 6.72
N PRO A 100 2.12 -4.19 7.57
CA PRO A 100 3.28 -4.98 8.00
C PRO A 100 4.17 -5.38 6.82
N GLY A 101 5.44 -5.02 6.90
CA GLY A 101 6.43 -5.22 5.84
C GLY A 101 7.85 -5.25 6.39
N SER A 102 8.84 -5.46 5.53
CA SER A 102 10.23 -5.61 5.94
C SER A 102 11.15 -4.54 5.31
N ALA A 103 12.31 -4.91 4.82
CA ALA A 103 13.37 -3.99 4.39
C ALA A 103 12.91 -2.92 3.38
N GLY A 104 12.15 -3.31 2.33
CA GLY A 104 11.65 -2.34 1.34
C GLY A 104 10.67 -1.34 1.96
N THR A 105 9.77 -1.81 2.84
CA THR A 105 8.84 -0.92 3.54
C THR A 105 9.58 0.05 4.47
N MET A 106 10.66 -0.39 5.11
CA MET A 106 11.50 0.50 5.91
C MET A 106 12.15 1.59 5.06
N GLN A 107 12.65 1.24 3.88
CA GLN A 107 13.20 2.21 2.94
C GLN A 107 12.15 3.24 2.53
N GLU A 108 10.94 2.80 2.16
CA GLU A 108 9.82 3.66 1.80
C GLU A 108 9.42 4.60 2.94
N ILE A 109 9.37 4.12 4.19
CA ILE A 109 9.05 4.94 5.38
C ILE A 109 10.06 6.08 5.56
N PHE A 110 11.36 5.77 5.52
CA PHE A 110 12.39 6.79 5.72
C PHE A 110 12.50 7.75 4.55
N GLN A 111 12.29 7.29 3.33
CA GLN A 111 12.30 8.13 2.15
C GLN A 111 11.13 9.12 2.17
N GLU A 112 9.91 8.67 2.47
CA GLU A 112 8.75 9.55 2.63
C GLU A 112 8.94 10.53 3.77
N ALA A 113 9.49 10.07 4.91
CA ALA A 113 9.79 10.95 6.03
C ALA A 113 10.76 12.07 5.66
N VAL A 114 11.76 11.80 4.82
CA VAL A 114 12.69 12.82 4.32
C VAL A 114 11.97 13.78 3.36
N GLN A 115 11.13 13.28 2.47
CA GLN A 115 10.36 14.11 1.54
C GLN A 115 9.40 15.05 2.29
N ASN A 116 8.71 14.54 3.30
CA ASN A 116 7.85 15.34 4.18
C ASN A 116 8.64 16.35 5.02
N HIS A 117 9.77 15.93 5.57
CA HIS A 117 10.64 16.81 6.36
C HIS A 117 11.05 18.07 5.60
N TYR A 118 11.45 17.90 4.34
CA TYR A 118 11.90 19.00 3.48
C TYR A 118 10.77 19.64 2.67
N LEU A 119 9.53 19.13 2.79
CA LEU A 119 8.40 19.54 1.94
C LEU A 119 8.76 19.48 0.45
N SER A 120 9.39 18.38 0.01
CA SER A 120 9.94 18.23 -1.34
C SER A 120 8.91 18.44 -2.45
N PHE A 121 7.63 18.22 -2.15
CA PHE A 121 6.49 18.44 -3.05
C PHE A 121 5.69 19.71 -2.70
N GLY A 122 6.18 20.56 -1.80
CA GLY A 122 5.50 21.76 -1.33
C GLY A 122 4.52 21.51 -0.19
N TYR A 123 4.30 20.26 0.22
CA TYR A 123 3.44 19.87 1.33
C TYR A 123 3.97 18.57 1.97
N ALA A 124 3.45 18.21 3.14
CA ALA A 124 3.66 16.90 3.76
C ALA A 124 2.42 16.04 3.54
N SER A 125 2.61 14.76 3.19
CA SER A 125 1.53 13.80 3.00
C SER A 125 1.33 12.91 4.24
N PRO A 126 0.12 12.36 4.48
CA PRO A 126 -0.13 11.44 5.58
C PRO A 126 0.70 10.15 5.48
N MET A 127 1.31 9.78 6.61
CA MET A 127 2.03 8.53 6.83
C MET A 127 1.23 7.68 7.81
N ILE A 128 0.46 6.72 7.31
CA ILE A 128 -0.50 5.94 8.09
C ILE A 128 0.05 4.54 8.35
N PHE A 129 0.32 4.22 9.60
CA PHE A 129 0.83 2.91 10.02
C PHE A 129 -0.34 2.02 10.45
N MET A 130 -0.65 1.01 9.64
CA MET A 130 -1.69 0.03 9.91
C MET A 130 -1.10 -1.19 10.63
N ASN A 131 -1.72 -1.62 11.71
CA ASN A 131 -1.32 -2.65 12.67
C ASN A 131 -0.41 -2.09 13.78
N LYS A 132 -1.07 -1.61 14.84
CA LYS A 132 -0.40 -1.01 16.00
C LYS A 132 0.66 -1.92 16.59
N ARG A 133 0.31 -3.18 16.87
CA ARG A 133 1.21 -4.14 17.47
C ARG A 133 2.48 -4.32 16.64
N TYR A 134 2.35 -4.47 15.33
CA TYR A 134 3.50 -4.65 14.45
C TYR A 134 4.47 -3.48 14.53
N TRP A 135 3.95 -2.26 14.41
CA TRP A 135 4.77 -1.04 14.31
C TRP A 135 5.26 -0.50 15.65
N THR A 136 4.82 -1.08 16.78
CA THR A 136 5.27 -0.68 18.13
C THR A 136 6.01 -1.78 18.89
N GLU A 137 5.77 -3.06 18.59
CA GLU A 137 6.34 -4.18 19.32
C GLU A 137 7.23 -5.07 18.44
N GLU A 138 6.74 -5.51 17.27
CA GLU A 138 7.47 -6.46 16.42
C GLU A 138 8.55 -5.76 15.59
N LEU A 139 8.24 -4.62 14.99
CA LEU A 139 9.16 -3.75 14.26
C LEU A 139 8.90 -2.29 14.66
N PRO A 140 9.44 -1.80 15.80
CA PRO A 140 9.00 -0.57 16.45
C PRO A 140 9.48 0.71 15.75
N VAL A 141 9.33 0.79 14.42
CA VAL A 141 9.74 1.95 13.64
C VAL A 141 8.88 3.18 13.94
N TYR A 142 7.58 2.99 14.24
CA TYR A 142 6.72 4.11 14.58
C TYR A 142 7.24 4.86 15.82
N LEU A 143 7.67 4.15 16.86
CA LEU A 143 8.24 4.73 18.07
C LEU A 143 9.56 5.46 17.77
N LEU A 144 10.40 4.91 16.87
CA LEU A 144 11.62 5.58 16.42
C LEU A 144 11.29 6.90 15.70
N MET A 145 10.32 6.88 14.78
CA MET A 145 9.90 8.08 14.05
C MET A 145 9.33 9.15 14.99
N GLU A 146 8.49 8.75 15.97
CA GLU A 146 8.02 9.66 17.01
C GLU A 146 9.19 10.29 17.81
N HIS A 147 10.17 9.48 18.18
CA HIS A 147 11.37 9.97 18.89
C HIS A 147 12.14 10.99 18.05
N LEU A 148 12.31 10.72 16.75
CA LEU A 148 13.00 11.63 15.83
C LEU A 148 12.25 12.96 15.68
N VAL A 149 10.92 12.94 15.66
CA VAL A 149 10.09 14.15 15.65
C VAL A 149 10.22 14.90 17.00
N LYS A 150 10.06 14.21 18.12
CA LYS A 150 10.17 14.80 19.48
C LYS A 150 11.54 15.45 19.74
N THR A 151 12.61 14.89 19.16
CA THR A 151 13.97 15.42 19.29
C THR A 151 14.35 16.44 18.22
N GLY A 152 13.40 16.83 17.35
CA GLY A 152 13.59 17.83 16.31
C GLY A 152 14.47 17.38 15.14
N LYS A 153 14.71 16.06 15.00
CA LYS A 153 15.47 15.49 13.88
C LYS A 153 14.62 15.44 12.61
N TYR A 154 13.31 15.22 12.76
CA TYR A 154 12.34 15.31 11.68
C TYR A 154 11.29 16.38 12.01
N LYS A 155 10.73 16.97 10.97
CA LYS A 155 9.62 17.94 11.01
C LYS A 155 8.58 17.53 9.97
N ASN A 156 7.40 18.12 10.08
CA ASN A 156 6.32 17.99 9.08
C ASN A 156 5.85 16.53 8.84
N LEU A 157 6.05 15.62 9.80
CA LEU A 157 5.56 14.26 9.65
C LEU A 157 4.11 14.16 10.11
N LEU A 158 3.19 13.93 9.18
CA LEU A 158 1.77 13.70 9.45
C LEU A 158 1.53 12.22 9.72
N MET A 159 2.02 11.74 10.87
CA MET A 159 1.97 10.32 11.22
C MET A 159 0.70 9.96 11.98
N SER A 160 0.12 8.81 11.65
CA SER A 160 -0.94 8.16 12.44
C SER A 160 -0.69 6.65 12.55
N LEU A 161 -1.18 6.06 13.64
CA LEU A 161 -1.04 4.64 13.95
C LEU A 161 -2.41 4.08 14.32
N THR A 162 -2.94 3.16 13.53
CA THR A 162 -4.30 2.68 13.72
C THR A 162 -4.50 1.24 13.25
N ASP A 163 -5.53 0.59 13.80
CA ASP A 163 -6.07 -0.69 13.34
C ASP A 163 -7.44 -0.52 12.66
N SER A 164 -7.96 0.72 12.61
CA SER A 164 -9.28 1.03 12.05
C SER A 164 -9.17 1.49 10.60
N THR A 165 -9.87 0.80 9.71
CA THR A 165 -10.04 1.20 8.30
C THR A 165 -10.80 2.52 8.16
N GLU A 166 -11.76 2.79 9.05
CA GLU A 166 -12.53 4.03 9.08
C GLU A 166 -11.63 5.23 9.39
N GLU A 167 -10.70 5.08 10.35
CA GLU A 167 -9.72 6.13 10.67
C GLU A 167 -8.76 6.39 9.50
N ILE A 168 -8.32 5.34 8.81
CA ILE A 168 -7.49 5.46 7.61
C ILE A 168 -8.21 6.26 6.53
N ILE A 169 -9.43 5.87 6.20
CA ILE A 169 -10.26 6.53 5.18
C ILE A 169 -10.47 8.00 5.56
N LYS A 170 -10.84 8.26 6.81
CA LYS A 170 -11.04 9.61 7.32
C LYS A 170 -9.78 10.45 7.16
N THR A 171 -8.62 9.96 7.58
CA THR A 171 -7.35 10.68 7.47
C THR A 171 -7.04 11.09 6.03
N ILE A 172 -7.23 10.17 5.08
CA ILE A 172 -6.99 10.44 3.66
C ILE A 172 -7.98 11.46 3.10
N LEU A 173 -9.27 11.34 3.45
CA LEU A 173 -10.31 12.26 2.98
C LEU A 173 -10.13 13.66 3.57
N ASP A 174 -9.80 13.75 4.85
CA ASP A 174 -9.53 15.03 5.52
C ASP A 174 -8.34 15.75 4.88
N PHE A 175 -7.26 15.02 4.60
CA PHE A 175 -6.09 15.55 3.89
C PHE A 175 -6.42 16.00 2.47
N ARG A 176 -7.20 15.21 1.71
CA ARG A 176 -7.61 15.55 0.36
C ARG A 176 -8.42 16.86 0.31
N ASN A 177 -9.24 17.10 1.31
CA ASN A 177 -10.11 18.28 1.38
C ASN A 177 -9.39 19.51 1.92
N ASN A 178 -8.28 19.33 2.66
CA ASN A 178 -7.48 20.39 3.29
C ASN A 178 -5.97 20.01 3.23
N PRO A 179 -5.36 19.97 2.06
CA PRO A 179 -3.97 19.55 1.90
C PRO A 179 -2.94 20.53 2.48
#